data_9a21e7dea57c8ae2727faf678b68ca5e
#
_entry.id   9a21e7dea57c8ae2727faf678b68ca5e
#
_cell.length_a   1.000
_cell.length_b   1.000
_cell.length_c   1.000
_cell.angle_alpha   90.00
_cell.angle_beta   90.00
_cell.angle_gamma   90.00
#
_symmetry.space_group_name_H-M   'P 1'
#
loop_
_entity.id
_entity.type
_entity.pdbx_description
1 polymer ?
#
loop_
_entity_poly.entity_id
_entity_poly.type
_entity_poly.pdbx_seq_one_letter_code
_entity_poly.pdbx_strand_id
1 'polypeptide(L)'
;DENFKELDRFSVRCRMPQDRVPSATALCINKSNVDLLTKGHLSHYEMLSQVEKKFKEWSPATFLRYSSINFDDEVIRKEFFKSLRKPYLTNTEGNLRHDALNIVKAAFAIDDNILKTELNPKGNKSMKLESLARLNGFESAGAHSALFDTELTVKVLDLIKKKQPDIWTEYLKTSSKVVVENLIKQENIITLNEYFYGKSYLYLCAPLHPNFCSHPVYKWGQVVDLKADIEAIQKLNYEDLKKEMKKSPKFLRTVKSNKAPIILDKSFALKVDPYKKLDPSLINKRAELVKTNEKFSKDISNILREAAEEKMETSSQEDIEPEESIYSGGFTSAKDQALFPKFHNSDWKEKFALLDKLEDERLITFGHGLIFNEAPEILPK
;
A
#
# COMPACT_ATOMS: atom_id res chain seq x y z
N ASP A 1 -18.17 10.36 4.50
CA ASP A 1 -17.50 11.63 4.70
C ASP A 1 -16.45 11.56 5.82
N GLU A 2 -15.77 12.66 6.10
CA GLU A 2 -14.71 12.74 7.13
C GLU A 2 -15.21 12.48 8.55
N ASN A 3 -16.52 12.48 8.78
CA ASN A 3 -17.15 12.16 10.06
C ASN A 3 -17.69 10.72 10.09
N PHE A 4 -17.33 9.90 9.12
CA PHE A 4 -17.82 8.53 8.94
C PHE A 4 -19.34 8.42 8.76
N LYS A 5 -20.01 9.51 8.35
CA LYS A 5 -21.40 9.44 7.91
C LYS A 5 -21.43 8.76 6.54
N GLU A 6 -22.25 7.71 6.41
CA GLU A 6 -22.48 7.03 5.13
C GLU A 6 -23.14 7.99 4.14
N LEU A 7 -22.56 8.14 2.97
CA LEU A 7 -23.06 8.94 1.86
C LEU A 7 -23.62 8.06 0.74
N ASP A 8 -22.99 6.91 0.52
CA ASP A 8 -23.36 5.95 -0.52
C ASP A 8 -22.87 4.56 -0.14
N ARG A 9 -23.47 3.54 -0.75
CA ARG A 9 -23.16 2.13 -0.54
C ARG A 9 -23.22 1.39 -1.87
N PHE A 10 -22.20 0.56 -2.12
CA PHE A 10 -22.11 -0.23 -3.33
C PHE A 10 -21.56 -1.64 -3.02
N SER A 11 -22.20 -2.63 -3.57
CA SER A 11 -21.75 -4.02 -3.54
C SER A 11 -22.13 -4.69 -4.85
N VAL A 12 -21.21 -5.43 -5.44
CA VAL A 12 -21.41 -6.11 -6.72
C VAL A 12 -20.69 -7.45 -6.70
N ARG A 13 -21.25 -8.44 -7.39
CA ARG A 13 -20.66 -9.76 -7.61
C ARG A 13 -20.70 -10.10 -9.09
N CYS A 14 -19.73 -10.90 -9.52
CA CYS A 14 -19.74 -11.51 -10.85
C CYS A 14 -19.76 -13.04 -10.75
N ARG A 15 -20.09 -13.70 -11.84
CA ARG A 15 -19.87 -15.13 -11.98
C ARG A 15 -18.36 -15.43 -12.07
N MET A 16 -17.95 -16.56 -11.54
CA MET A 16 -16.60 -17.04 -11.69
C MET A 16 -16.35 -17.43 -13.16
N PRO A 17 -15.19 -17.13 -13.72
CA PRO A 17 -14.81 -17.62 -15.05
C PRO A 17 -14.88 -19.15 -15.13
N GLN A 18 -15.28 -19.68 -16.30
CA GLN A 18 -15.49 -21.13 -16.49
C GLN A 18 -14.20 -21.95 -16.45
N ASP A 19 -13.06 -21.31 -16.70
CA ASP A 19 -11.72 -21.89 -16.68
C ASP A 19 -11.09 -21.96 -15.29
N ARG A 20 -11.82 -21.52 -14.24
CA ARG A 20 -11.32 -21.47 -12.87
C ARG A 20 -11.97 -22.51 -11.96
N VAL A 21 -11.14 -23.13 -11.12
CA VAL A 21 -11.59 -24.04 -10.07
C VAL A 21 -11.49 -23.32 -8.72
N PRO A 22 -12.59 -23.18 -7.96
CA PRO A 22 -12.54 -22.50 -6.67
C PRO A 22 -11.79 -23.36 -5.64
N SER A 23 -11.02 -22.69 -4.76
CA SER A 23 -10.41 -23.36 -3.63
C SER A 23 -11.48 -23.87 -2.65
N ALA A 24 -11.45 -25.15 -2.32
CA ALA A 24 -12.34 -25.75 -1.34
C ALA A 24 -12.23 -25.06 0.04
N THR A 25 -11.00 -24.72 0.46
CA THR A 25 -10.75 -23.97 1.71
C THR A 25 -11.41 -22.59 1.68
N ALA A 26 -11.31 -21.86 0.56
CA ALA A 26 -11.95 -20.55 0.41
C ALA A 26 -13.48 -20.64 0.46
N LEU A 27 -14.06 -21.68 -0.18
CA LEU A 27 -15.51 -21.93 -0.11
C LEU A 27 -15.98 -22.16 1.33
N CYS A 28 -15.25 -22.98 2.11
CA CYS A 28 -15.57 -23.25 3.50
C CYS A 28 -15.46 -21.98 4.37
N ILE A 29 -14.39 -21.19 4.22
CA ILE A 29 -14.18 -19.96 4.99
C ILE A 29 -15.27 -18.93 4.70
N ASN A 30 -15.57 -18.71 3.41
CA ASN A 30 -16.56 -17.73 2.97
C ASN A 30 -18.00 -18.26 3.02
N LYS A 31 -18.23 -19.48 3.50
CA LYS A 31 -19.55 -20.15 3.53
C LYS A 31 -20.26 -20.06 2.17
N SER A 32 -19.50 -20.23 1.09
CA SER A 32 -19.96 -20.17 -0.29
C SER A 32 -20.04 -21.56 -0.90
N ASN A 33 -20.67 -21.66 -2.06
CA ASN A 33 -20.73 -22.89 -2.84
C ASN A 33 -20.56 -22.60 -4.34
N VAL A 34 -20.33 -23.63 -5.13
CA VAL A 34 -20.07 -23.50 -6.57
C VAL A 34 -21.25 -22.86 -7.30
N ASP A 35 -22.49 -23.21 -6.94
CA ASP A 35 -23.68 -22.63 -7.54
C ASP A 35 -23.77 -21.12 -7.39
N LEU A 36 -23.44 -20.59 -6.21
CA LEU A 36 -23.39 -19.15 -5.96
C LEU A 36 -22.31 -18.43 -6.78
N LEU A 37 -21.21 -19.14 -7.06
CA LEU A 37 -20.10 -18.59 -7.85
C LEU A 37 -20.38 -18.64 -9.35
N THR A 38 -21.09 -19.65 -9.84
CA THR A 38 -21.32 -19.87 -11.29
C THR A 38 -22.60 -19.25 -11.80
N LYS A 39 -23.62 -19.10 -10.94
CA LYS A 39 -24.91 -18.52 -11.29
C LYS A 39 -24.99 -17.00 -11.11
N GLY A 40 -23.84 -16.33 -10.96
CA GLY A 40 -23.78 -14.86 -10.91
C GLY A 40 -24.33 -14.22 -12.19
N HIS A 41 -24.96 -13.04 -12.04
CA HIS A 41 -25.65 -12.39 -13.16
C HIS A 41 -24.71 -11.62 -14.08
N LEU A 42 -23.60 -11.08 -13.56
CA LEU A 42 -22.64 -10.27 -14.30
C LEU A 42 -21.44 -11.09 -14.71
N SER A 43 -20.87 -10.80 -15.87
CA SER A 43 -19.52 -11.20 -16.20
C SER A 43 -18.49 -10.45 -15.34
N HIS A 44 -17.28 -10.93 -15.32
CA HIS A 44 -16.18 -10.25 -14.64
C HIS A 44 -15.92 -8.86 -15.24
N TYR A 45 -15.97 -8.74 -16.57
CA TYR A 45 -15.79 -7.49 -17.29
C TYR A 45 -16.90 -6.47 -16.96
N GLU A 46 -18.16 -6.91 -16.92
CA GLU A 46 -19.32 -6.05 -16.55
C GLU A 46 -19.20 -5.57 -15.10
N MET A 47 -18.83 -6.47 -14.18
CA MET A 47 -18.61 -6.12 -12.77
C MET A 47 -17.53 -5.06 -12.64
N LEU A 48 -16.37 -5.21 -13.31
CA LEU A 48 -15.29 -4.22 -13.28
C LEU A 48 -15.72 -2.88 -13.89
N SER A 49 -16.60 -2.88 -14.89
CA SER A 49 -17.17 -1.66 -15.46
C SER A 49 -18.01 -0.89 -14.42
N GLN A 50 -18.81 -1.61 -13.62
CA GLN A 50 -19.59 -0.99 -12.53
C GLN A 50 -18.66 -0.48 -11.40
N VAL A 51 -17.62 -1.24 -11.04
CA VAL A 51 -16.64 -0.82 -10.03
C VAL A 51 -15.90 0.45 -10.47
N GLU A 52 -15.40 0.48 -11.71
CA GLU A 52 -14.72 1.66 -12.25
C GLU A 52 -15.64 2.90 -12.27
N LYS A 53 -16.89 2.74 -12.74
CA LYS A 53 -17.89 3.80 -12.74
C LYS A 53 -18.10 4.34 -11.34
N LYS A 54 -18.32 3.45 -10.35
CA LYS A 54 -18.57 3.83 -8.97
C LYS A 54 -17.36 4.53 -8.33
N PHE A 55 -16.14 4.08 -8.60
CA PHE A 55 -14.93 4.74 -8.12
C PHE A 55 -14.76 6.13 -8.71
N LYS A 56 -15.10 6.34 -9.98
CA LYS A 56 -15.10 7.66 -10.63
C LYS A 56 -16.18 8.58 -10.04
N GLU A 57 -17.36 8.06 -9.72
CA GLU A 57 -18.43 8.83 -9.06
C GLU A 57 -18.01 9.31 -7.66
N TRP A 58 -17.24 8.50 -6.93
CA TRP A 58 -16.76 8.86 -5.60
C TRP A 58 -15.51 9.74 -5.61
N SER A 59 -14.84 9.85 -6.76
CA SER A 59 -13.60 10.66 -6.90
C SER A 59 -13.89 12.17 -6.87
N PRO A 60 -13.02 13.00 -6.21
CA PRO A 60 -11.83 12.61 -5.48
C PRO A 60 -12.14 12.06 -4.09
N ALA A 61 -11.51 10.95 -3.71
CA ALA A 61 -11.73 10.27 -2.44
C ALA A 61 -10.46 9.66 -1.86
N THR A 62 -10.47 9.40 -0.55
CA THR A 62 -9.46 8.56 0.11
C THR A 62 -9.96 7.12 0.16
N PHE A 63 -9.37 6.25 -0.66
CA PHE A 63 -9.66 4.82 -0.65
C PHE A 63 -8.94 4.17 0.54
N LEU A 64 -9.72 3.72 1.51
CA LEU A 64 -9.23 3.18 2.77
C LEU A 64 -9.84 1.81 3.03
N ARG A 65 -9.00 0.81 3.29
CA ARG A 65 -9.39 -0.58 3.56
C ARG A 65 -8.51 -1.16 4.65
N TYR A 66 -8.90 -2.30 5.18
CA TYR A 66 -8.14 -2.99 6.21
C TYR A 66 -7.16 -3.99 5.61
N SER A 67 -5.84 -3.81 5.84
CA SER A 67 -4.77 -4.67 5.28
C SER A 67 -4.72 -4.73 3.74
N SER A 68 -5.17 -3.67 3.07
CA SER A 68 -5.41 -3.65 1.62
C SER A 68 -4.17 -3.54 0.75
N ILE A 69 -3.12 -2.90 1.24
CA ILE A 69 -1.95 -2.52 0.43
C ILE A 69 -1.26 -3.73 -0.23
N ASN A 70 -1.31 -4.89 0.39
CA ASN A 70 -0.65 -6.09 -0.11
C ASN A 70 -1.62 -7.13 -0.70
N PHE A 71 -2.93 -6.87 -0.68
CA PHE A 71 -3.92 -7.81 -1.21
C PHE A 71 -4.96 -7.10 -2.08
N ASP A 72 -5.95 -6.41 -1.51
CA ASP A 72 -7.07 -5.83 -2.28
C ASP A 72 -6.63 -4.84 -3.34
N ASP A 73 -5.63 -4.00 -3.03
CA ASP A 73 -5.10 -3.02 -3.97
C ASP A 73 -4.35 -3.68 -5.13
N GLU A 74 -3.64 -4.77 -4.86
CA GLU A 74 -2.94 -5.52 -5.90
C GLU A 74 -3.95 -6.26 -6.80
N VAL A 75 -5.00 -6.84 -6.21
CA VAL A 75 -6.07 -7.49 -6.98
C VAL A 75 -6.74 -6.48 -7.90
N ILE A 76 -7.23 -5.34 -7.37
CA ILE A 76 -7.96 -4.37 -8.20
C ILE A 76 -7.06 -3.78 -9.30
N ARG A 77 -5.78 -3.56 -9.04
CA ARG A 77 -4.82 -3.07 -10.05
C ARG A 77 -4.61 -4.07 -11.17
N LYS A 78 -4.37 -5.34 -10.83
CA LYS A 78 -4.20 -6.40 -11.82
C LYS A 78 -5.47 -6.58 -12.64
N GLU A 79 -6.64 -6.60 -12.01
CA GLU A 79 -7.91 -6.77 -12.72
C GLU A 79 -8.23 -5.56 -13.62
N PHE A 80 -7.93 -4.32 -13.18
CA PHE A 80 -8.05 -3.16 -14.04
C PHE A 80 -7.06 -3.21 -15.21
N PHE A 81 -5.80 -3.59 -14.97
CA PHE A 81 -4.80 -3.74 -16.02
C PHE A 81 -5.23 -4.78 -17.06
N LYS A 82 -5.61 -5.99 -16.63
CA LYS A 82 -6.08 -7.07 -17.50
C LYS A 82 -7.36 -6.74 -18.28
N SER A 83 -8.12 -5.77 -17.79
CA SER A 83 -9.36 -5.35 -18.46
C SER A 83 -9.22 -4.02 -19.21
N LEU A 84 -8.01 -3.60 -19.57
CA LEU A 84 -7.73 -2.36 -20.31
C LEU A 84 -8.30 -1.12 -19.60
N ARG A 85 -8.13 -1.03 -18.28
CA ARG A 85 -8.51 0.10 -17.44
C ARG A 85 -7.28 0.70 -16.76
N LYS A 86 -7.40 1.93 -16.25
CA LYS A 86 -6.33 2.57 -15.50
C LYS A 86 -6.09 1.83 -14.17
N PRO A 87 -4.97 1.13 -13.99
CA PRO A 87 -4.76 0.28 -12.81
C PRO A 87 -4.58 1.08 -11.51
N TYR A 88 -4.25 2.35 -11.59
CA TYR A 88 -3.95 3.21 -10.45
C TYR A 88 -5.05 4.21 -10.11
N LEU A 89 -6.30 3.98 -10.54
CA LEU A 89 -7.43 4.88 -10.31
C LEU A 89 -7.62 5.25 -8.83
N THR A 90 -7.38 4.32 -7.90
CA THR A 90 -7.56 4.55 -6.46
C THR A 90 -6.49 5.47 -5.82
N ASN A 91 -5.45 5.85 -6.56
CA ASN A 91 -4.36 6.71 -6.04
C ASN A 91 -3.83 7.72 -7.06
N THR A 92 -4.61 8.00 -8.10
CA THR A 92 -4.35 9.01 -9.13
C THR A 92 -5.60 9.91 -9.29
N GLU A 93 -5.51 10.94 -10.10
CA GLU A 93 -6.65 11.83 -10.43
C GLU A 93 -7.30 12.46 -9.19
N GLY A 94 -6.48 12.86 -8.20
CA GLY A 94 -6.96 13.44 -6.95
C GLY A 94 -7.36 12.42 -5.88
N ASN A 95 -7.37 11.14 -6.21
CA ASN A 95 -7.63 10.08 -5.24
C ASN A 95 -6.39 9.80 -4.37
N LEU A 96 -6.65 9.50 -3.12
CA LEU A 96 -5.67 9.13 -2.11
C LEU A 96 -5.92 7.69 -1.64
N ARG A 97 -4.90 7.07 -1.07
CA ARG A 97 -4.98 5.70 -0.57
C ARG A 97 -4.37 5.57 0.80
N HIS A 98 -5.06 4.87 1.68
CA HIS A 98 -4.55 4.55 3.01
C HIS A 98 -4.91 3.12 3.42
N ASP A 99 -4.18 2.58 4.42
CA ASP A 99 -4.45 1.28 5.02
C ASP A 99 -4.88 1.45 6.48
N ALA A 100 -6.09 1.05 6.78
CA ALA A 100 -6.64 1.11 8.14
C ALA A 100 -5.80 0.31 9.15
N LEU A 101 -5.19 -0.80 8.74
CA LEU A 101 -4.29 -1.56 9.59
C LEU A 101 -3.05 -0.77 9.99
N ASN A 102 -2.51 0.08 9.11
CA ASN A 102 -1.39 0.96 9.47
C ASN A 102 -1.81 1.99 10.53
N ILE A 103 -3.02 2.54 10.42
CA ILE A 103 -3.60 3.45 11.42
C ILE A 103 -3.76 2.72 12.76
N VAL A 104 -4.33 1.52 12.78
CA VAL A 104 -4.47 0.69 13.97
C VAL A 104 -3.12 0.42 14.64
N LYS A 105 -2.11 0.03 13.85
CA LYS A 105 -0.75 -0.20 14.35
C LYS A 105 -0.15 1.05 14.99
N ALA A 106 -0.29 2.20 14.34
CA ALA A 106 0.20 3.48 14.88
C ALA A 106 -0.55 3.88 16.16
N ALA A 107 -1.86 3.67 16.19
CA ALA A 107 -2.67 3.94 17.37
C ALA A 107 -2.21 3.14 18.59
N PHE A 108 -1.91 1.84 18.42
CA PHE A 108 -1.31 1.01 19.47
C PHE A 108 0.11 1.40 19.85
N ALA A 109 0.90 1.98 18.94
CA ALA A 109 2.24 2.46 19.27
C ALA A 109 2.21 3.70 20.17
N ILE A 110 1.13 4.48 20.12
CA ILE A 110 0.94 5.69 20.92
C ILE A 110 0.26 5.38 22.24
N ASP A 111 -0.77 4.54 22.22
CA ASP A 111 -1.50 4.06 23.39
C ASP A 111 -1.77 2.56 23.27
N ASP A 112 -1.04 1.78 24.06
CA ASP A 112 -1.12 0.32 24.03
C ASP A 112 -2.50 -0.21 24.46
N ASN A 113 -3.34 0.61 25.10
CA ASN A 113 -4.68 0.27 25.57
C ASN A 113 -5.82 0.92 24.76
N ILE A 114 -5.51 1.54 23.62
CA ILE A 114 -6.51 2.27 22.82
C ILE A 114 -7.70 1.42 22.40
N LEU A 115 -7.45 0.16 22.06
CA LEU A 115 -8.46 -0.82 21.71
C LEU A 115 -8.26 -2.10 22.53
N LYS A 116 -9.36 -2.75 22.88
CA LYS A 116 -9.31 -4.11 23.43
C LYS A 116 -8.94 -5.08 22.30
N THR A 117 -8.04 -6.00 22.57
CA THR A 117 -7.63 -7.05 21.63
C THR A 117 -7.20 -8.30 22.37
N GLU A 118 -7.26 -9.44 21.72
CA GLU A 118 -6.71 -10.70 22.22
C GLU A 118 -5.23 -10.83 21.89
N LEU A 119 -4.55 -11.71 22.60
CA LEU A 119 -3.18 -12.08 22.26
C LEU A 119 -3.19 -13.24 21.25
N ASN A 120 -2.31 -13.18 20.29
CA ASN A 120 -2.06 -14.30 19.40
C ASN A 120 -1.23 -15.39 20.10
N PRO A 121 -1.04 -16.60 19.51
CA PRO A 121 -0.28 -17.68 20.14
C PRO A 121 1.18 -17.33 20.48
N LYS A 122 1.73 -16.24 19.90
CA LYS A 122 3.07 -15.73 20.21
C LYS A 122 3.09 -14.66 21.31
N GLY A 123 1.95 -14.42 21.97
CA GLY A 123 1.81 -13.43 23.03
C GLY A 123 1.77 -11.97 22.53
N ASN A 124 1.63 -11.73 21.24
CA ASN A 124 1.48 -10.39 20.68
C ASN A 124 0.00 -10.03 20.48
N LYS A 125 -0.33 -8.74 20.54
CA LYS A 125 -1.67 -8.24 20.26
C LYS A 125 -2.15 -8.63 18.86
N SER A 126 -3.35 -9.19 18.79
CA SER A 126 -4.00 -9.52 17.53
C SER A 126 -4.45 -8.23 16.82
N MET A 127 -4.10 -8.09 15.56
CA MET A 127 -4.54 -6.98 14.70
C MET A 127 -5.63 -7.43 13.71
N LYS A 128 -6.29 -8.57 13.99
CA LYS A 128 -7.39 -9.05 13.15
C LYS A 128 -8.62 -8.16 13.33
N LEU A 129 -9.21 -7.70 12.24
CA LEU A 129 -10.37 -6.80 12.24
C LEU A 129 -11.54 -7.36 13.05
N GLU A 130 -11.90 -8.63 12.82
CA GLU A 130 -12.96 -9.33 13.53
C GLU A 130 -12.76 -9.33 15.04
N SER A 131 -11.53 -9.65 15.50
CA SER A 131 -11.16 -9.67 16.92
C SER A 131 -11.26 -8.27 17.54
N LEU A 132 -10.71 -7.27 16.87
CA LEU A 132 -10.79 -5.88 17.32
C LEU A 132 -12.25 -5.40 17.39
N ALA A 133 -13.06 -5.67 16.38
CA ALA A 133 -14.45 -5.27 16.34
C ALA A 133 -15.25 -5.92 17.49
N ARG A 134 -15.17 -7.23 17.63
CA ARG A 134 -15.90 -8.01 18.65
C ARG A 134 -15.57 -7.55 20.07
N LEU A 135 -14.28 -7.38 20.39
CA LEU A 135 -13.85 -7.02 21.75
C LEU A 135 -14.14 -5.55 22.10
N ASN A 136 -14.39 -4.70 21.10
CA ASN A 136 -14.78 -3.30 21.30
C ASN A 136 -16.28 -3.06 21.13
N GLY A 137 -17.12 -4.11 21.18
CA GLY A 137 -18.58 -4.02 21.27
C GLY A 137 -19.31 -3.96 19.92
N PHE A 138 -18.66 -4.36 18.82
CA PHE A 138 -19.30 -4.46 17.52
C PHE A 138 -19.66 -5.92 17.21
N GLU A 139 -20.85 -6.15 16.65
CA GLU A 139 -21.22 -7.48 16.16
C GLU A 139 -20.25 -7.89 15.03
N SER A 140 -19.85 -9.17 15.03
CA SER A 140 -18.95 -9.75 14.02
C SER A 140 -19.53 -11.00 13.34
N ALA A 141 -20.82 -11.29 13.55
CA ALA A 141 -21.48 -12.49 13.03
C ALA A 141 -21.52 -12.57 11.48
N GLY A 142 -21.37 -11.42 10.79
CA GLY A 142 -21.28 -11.33 9.33
C GLY A 142 -19.84 -11.21 8.78
N ALA A 143 -18.81 -11.39 9.63
CA ALA A 143 -17.41 -11.32 9.20
C ALA A 143 -17.13 -12.27 8.01
N HIS A 144 -16.20 -11.86 7.14
CA HIS A 144 -15.87 -12.47 5.85
C HIS A 144 -16.83 -12.16 4.68
N SER A 145 -17.81 -11.26 4.90
CA SER A 145 -18.50 -10.59 3.80
C SER A 145 -17.79 -9.26 3.53
N ALA A 146 -17.42 -8.97 2.29
CA ALA A 146 -16.66 -7.76 1.93
C ALA A 146 -17.34 -6.47 2.40
N LEU A 147 -18.66 -6.38 2.31
CA LEU A 147 -19.43 -5.23 2.79
C LEU A 147 -19.37 -5.11 4.31
N PHE A 148 -19.56 -6.22 5.02
CA PHE A 148 -19.53 -6.23 6.48
C PHE A 148 -18.13 -5.88 7.03
N ASP A 149 -17.08 -6.40 6.42
CA ASP A 149 -15.70 -6.07 6.80
C ASP A 149 -15.39 -4.57 6.55
N THR A 150 -16.00 -3.98 5.52
CA THR A 150 -15.92 -2.52 5.28
C THR A 150 -16.61 -1.75 6.41
N GLU A 151 -17.81 -2.17 6.83
CA GLU A 151 -18.52 -1.56 7.97
C GLU A 151 -17.74 -1.68 9.28
N LEU A 152 -17.17 -2.85 9.56
CA LEU A 152 -16.31 -3.05 10.74
C LEU A 152 -15.07 -2.16 10.69
N THR A 153 -14.46 -2.00 9.52
CA THR A 153 -13.31 -1.10 9.34
C THR A 153 -13.69 0.34 9.72
N VAL A 154 -14.81 0.83 9.22
CA VAL A 154 -15.32 2.19 9.56
C VAL A 154 -15.54 2.34 11.06
N LYS A 155 -16.20 1.36 11.71
CA LYS A 155 -16.49 1.39 13.16
C LYS A 155 -15.20 1.41 14.00
N VAL A 156 -14.20 0.61 13.63
CA VAL A 156 -12.90 0.58 14.33
C VAL A 156 -12.15 1.90 14.17
N LEU A 157 -12.16 2.48 12.98
CA LEU A 157 -11.51 3.77 12.70
C LEU A 157 -12.23 4.93 13.39
N ASP A 158 -13.55 4.94 13.43
CA ASP A 158 -14.33 5.94 14.17
C ASP A 158 -14.00 5.90 15.68
N LEU A 159 -13.84 4.69 16.22
CA LEU A 159 -13.42 4.52 17.62
C LEU A 159 -12.00 5.07 17.86
N ILE A 160 -11.05 4.83 16.95
CA ILE A 160 -9.71 5.41 17.03
C ILE A 160 -9.77 6.94 16.93
N LYS A 161 -10.51 7.48 15.97
CA LYS A 161 -10.71 8.92 15.79
C LYS A 161 -11.25 9.57 17.07
N LYS A 162 -12.24 8.95 17.71
CA LYS A 162 -12.82 9.43 18.98
C LYS A 162 -11.85 9.39 20.16
N LYS A 163 -10.99 8.36 20.23
CA LYS A 163 -10.02 8.19 21.32
C LYS A 163 -8.71 8.97 21.11
N GLN A 164 -8.34 9.23 19.85
CA GLN A 164 -7.13 9.96 19.47
C GLN A 164 -7.44 11.07 18.45
N PRO A 165 -8.33 12.01 18.74
CA PRO A 165 -8.78 13.02 17.77
C PRO A 165 -7.65 13.91 17.29
N ASP A 166 -6.71 14.28 18.17
CA ASP A 166 -5.61 15.21 17.88
C ASP A 166 -4.59 14.64 16.89
N ILE A 167 -4.55 13.31 16.75
CA ILE A 167 -3.60 12.62 15.87
C ILE A 167 -4.26 12.02 14.63
N TRP A 168 -5.58 12.04 14.54
CA TRP A 168 -6.30 11.49 13.39
C TRP A 168 -5.85 12.13 12.07
N THR A 169 -5.68 13.45 12.06
CA THR A 169 -5.21 14.19 10.88
C THR A 169 -3.79 13.78 10.49
N GLU A 170 -2.93 13.48 11.46
CA GLU A 170 -1.56 13.01 11.22
C GLU A 170 -1.56 11.65 10.50
N TYR A 171 -2.48 10.74 10.86
CA TYR A 171 -2.59 9.45 10.19
C TYR A 171 -2.91 9.57 8.69
N LEU A 172 -3.72 10.57 8.32
CA LEU A 172 -4.16 10.76 6.94
C LEU A 172 -3.18 11.55 6.07
N LYS A 173 -2.25 12.33 6.65
CA LYS A 173 -1.24 13.11 5.91
C LYS A 173 -0.44 12.26 4.92
N THR A 174 -0.19 11.00 5.24
CA THR A 174 0.65 10.10 4.47
C THR A 174 -0.11 9.22 3.47
N SER A 175 -1.35 9.56 3.17
CA SER A 175 -2.16 8.93 2.12
C SER A 175 -1.64 9.24 0.70
N SER A 176 -0.89 10.34 0.55
CA SER A 176 -0.30 10.78 -0.71
C SER A 176 1.20 10.51 -0.75
N LYS A 177 1.65 9.84 -1.82
CA LYS A 177 3.08 9.63 -2.09
C LYS A 177 3.86 10.95 -2.11
N VAL A 178 3.32 11.97 -2.78
CA VAL A 178 3.96 13.28 -2.93
C VAL A 178 4.12 13.97 -1.58
N VAL A 179 3.11 13.89 -0.71
CA VAL A 179 3.19 14.47 0.65
C VAL A 179 4.27 13.76 1.45
N VAL A 180 4.35 12.44 1.41
CA VAL A 180 5.41 11.67 2.08
C VAL A 180 6.80 12.07 1.59
N GLU A 181 6.99 12.18 0.28
CA GLU A 181 8.27 12.58 -0.32
C GLU A 181 8.67 14.00 0.06
N ASN A 182 7.71 14.92 0.15
CA ASN A 182 7.95 16.29 0.61
C ASN A 182 8.30 16.33 2.10
N LEU A 183 7.59 15.59 2.96
CA LEU A 183 7.94 15.48 4.38
C LEU A 183 9.39 15.00 4.57
N ILE A 184 9.81 13.97 3.84
CA ILE A 184 11.18 13.45 3.91
C ILE A 184 12.22 14.49 3.47
N LYS A 185 11.91 15.35 2.51
CA LYS A 185 12.83 16.40 2.05
C LYS A 185 12.91 17.62 2.96
N GLN A 186 11.78 18.02 3.51
CA GLN A 186 11.62 19.30 4.21
C GLN A 186 11.88 19.20 5.71
N GLU A 187 11.36 18.12 6.35
CA GLU A 187 11.47 17.99 7.79
C GLU A 187 12.89 17.67 8.25
N ASN A 188 13.24 18.14 9.44
CA ASN A 188 14.53 17.85 10.07
C ASN A 188 14.46 16.58 10.91
N ILE A 189 13.34 16.38 11.59
CA ILE A 189 13.10 15.26 12.48
C ILE A 189 11.64 14.85 12.35
N ILE A 190 11.42 13.56 12.18
CA ILE A 190 10.09 12.92 12.06
C ILE A 190 9.96 11.75 13.04
N THR A 191 8.74 11.39 13.37
CA THR A 191 8.42 10.09 13.98
C THR A 191 7.95 9.14 12.90
N LEU A 192 8.65 8.02 12.72
CA LEU A 192 8.24 6.94 11.82
C LEU A 192 7.62 5.80 12.63
N ASN A 193 6.42 5.36 12.25
CA ASN A 193 5.83 4.12 12.78
C ASN A 193 6.21 2.92 11.92
N GLU A 194 6.72 1.88 12.54
CA GLU A 194 6.97 0.59 11.90
C GLU A 194 6.41 -0.57 12.75
N TYR A 195 6.06 -1.65 12.06
CA TYR A 195 5.52 -2.84 12.71
C TYR A 195 6.30 -4.09 12.30
N PHE A 196 6.92 -4.75 13.29
CA PHE A 196 7.61 -6.03 13.10
C PHE A 196 7.66 -6.86 14.39
N TYR A 197 7.84 -8.15 14.23
CA TYR A 197 7.82 -9.12 15.33
C TYR A 197 6.55 -9.03 16.19
N GLY A 198 5.41 -8.64 15.59
CA GLY A 198 4.13 -8.56 16.29
C GLY A 198 3.94 -7.31 17.15
N LYS A 199 4.83 -6.32 17.05
CA LYS A 199 4.77 -5.06 17.83
C LYS A 199 4.91 -3.84 16.94
N SER A 200 4.31 -2.76 17.39
CA SER A 200 4.41 -1.44 16.76
C SER A 200 5.47 -0.60 17.47
N TYR A 201 6.26 0.11 16.68
CA TYR A 201 7.39 0.92 17.18
C TYR A 201 7.31 2.33 16.62
N LEU A 202 7.66 3.31 17.45
CA LEU A 202 7.89 4.69 17.03
C LEU A 202 9.39 4.95 17.01
N TYR A 203 9.88 5.45 15.89
CA TYR A 203 11.27 5.81 15.69
C TYR A 203 11.40 7.30 15.47
N LEU A 204 12.28 7.95 16.23
CA LEU A 204 12.67 9.34 16.01
C LEU A 204 13.78 9.35 14.96
N CYS A 205 13.50 9.87 13.78
CA CYS A 205 14.38 9.79 12.65
C CYS A 205 14.71 11.15 12.05
N ALA A 206 15.90 11.29 11.48
CA ALA A 206 16.27 12.39 10.60
C ALA A 206 16.41 11.89 9.18
N PRO A 207 15.82 12.57 8.18
CA PRO A 207 16.08 12.29 6.77
C PRO A 207 17.55 12.54 6.41
N LEU A 208 18.08 11.77 5.47
CA LEU A 208 19.40 12.02 4.88
C LEU A 208 19.43 13.39 4.17
N HIS A 209 20.62 13.84 3.79
CA HIS A 209 20.79 15.07 3.00
C HIS A 209 19.79 15.11 1.82
N PRO A 210 19.13 16.28 1.55
CA PRO A 210 18.04 16.37 0.56
C PRO A 210 18.34 15.79 -0.82
N ASN A 211 19.61 15.85 -1.26
CA ASN A 211 20.04 15.27 -2.53
C ASN A 211 20.08 13.73 -2.53
N PHE A 212 20.11 13.10 -1.35
CA PHE A 212 20.28 11.64 -1.16
C PHE A 212 19.24 11.00 -0.23
N CYS A 213 18.22 11.77 0.19
CA CYS A 213 17.17 11.26 1.08
C CYS A 213 16.18 10.29 0.42
N SER A 214 16.42 9.95 -0.86
CA SER A 214 15.62 8.96 -1.60
C SER A 214 16.50 7.80 -2.06
N HIS A 215 15.99 6.57 -1.97
CA HIS A 215 16.67 5.39 -2.48
C HIS A 215 16.95 5.56 -3.98
N PRO A 216 18.20 5.34 -4.46
CA PRO A 216 18.57 5.66 -5.84
C PRO A 216 17.76 4.91 -6.90
N VAL A 217 17.36 3.67 -6.62
CA VAL A 217 16.57 2.82 -7.53
C VAL A 217 15.08 2.92 -7.22
N TYR A 218 14.65 2.60 -6.02
CA TYR A 218 13.22 2.47 -5.65
C TYR A 218 12.53 3.79 -5.31
N LYS A 219 13.27 4.90 -5.19
CA LYS A 219 12.77 6.25 -4.83
C LYS A 219 12.07 6.33 -3.48
N TRP A 220 12.24 5.36 -2.61
CA TRP A 220 11.72 5.37 -1.24
C TRP A 220 12.55 6.28 -0.34
N GLY A 221 11.92 6.94 0.61
CA GLY A 221 12.62 7.80 1.57
C GLY A 221 13.62 7.04 2.43
N GLN A 222 14.76 7.68 2.74
CA GLN A 222 15.80 7.13 3.59
C GLN A 222 16.00 8.03 4.81
N VAL A 223 15.84 7.46 5.99
CA VAL A 223 15.92 8.18 7.27
C VAL A 223 16.78 7.42 8.27
N VAL A 224 17.43 8.14 9.17
CA VAL A 224 18.35 7.59 10.16
C VAL A 224 17.72 7.68 11.55
N ASP A 225 17.72 6.57 12.29
CA ASP A 225 17.26 6.48 13.67
C ASP A 225 18.21 7.25 14.62
N LEU A 226 17.70 8.30 15.25
CA LEU A 226 18.50 9.22 16.08
C LEU A 226 18.99 8.64 17.41
N LYS A 227 18.56 7.42 17.77
CA LYS A 227 19.19 6.72 18.91
C LYS A 227 20.56 6.15 18.59
N ALA A 228 20.89 5.97 17.30
CA ALA A 228 22.20 5.47 16.88
C ALA A 228 23.32 6.49 17.19
N ASP A 229 24.53 6.01 17.36
CA ASP A 229 25.71 6.86 17.53
C ASP A 229 26.17 7.42 16.17
N ILE A 230 25.51 8.50 15.74
CA ILE A 230 25.72 9.12 14.44
C ILE A 230 27.15 9.63 14.29
N GLU A 231 27.74 10.18 15.36
CA GLU A 231 29.11 10.69 15.37
C GLU A 231 30.13 9.57 15.08
N ALA A 232 29.91 8.38 15.62
CA ALA A 232 30.76 7.24 15.35
C ALA A 232 30.53 6.67 13.94
N ILE A 233 29.27 6.52 13.53
CA ILE A 233 28.92 5.94 12.23
C ILE A 233 29.44 6.78 11.06
N GLN A 234 29.37 8.10 11.16
CA GLN A 234 29.86 9.01 10.12
C GLN A 234 31.38 9.01 9.92
N LYS A 235 32.14 8.50 10.90
CA LYS A 235 33.60 8.35 10.81
C LYS A 235 34.03 7.06 10.13
N LEU A 236 33.14 6.13 9.89
CA LEU A 236 33.43 4.86 9.24
C LEU A 236 33.87 5.10 7.79
N ASN A 237 34.82 4.28 7.32
CA ASN A 237 35.11 4.20 5.90
C ASN A 237 33.97 3.47 5.16
N TYR A 238 34.01 3.48 3.84
CA TYR A 238 32.94 2.95 2.99
C TYR A 238 32.62 1.46 3.29
N GLU A 239 33.65 0.62 3.41
CA GLU A 239 33.47 -0.82 3.66
C GLU A 239 32.89 -1.11 5.05
N ASP A 240 33.33 -0.37 6.06
CA ASP A 240 32.81 -0.53 7.40
C ASP A 240 31.40 0.04 7.54
N LEU A 241 31.06 1.13 6.83
CA LEU A 241 29.70 1.64 6.73
C LEU A 241 28.78 0.60 6.05
N LYS A 242 29.23 -0.05 4.98
CA LYS A 242 28.49 -1.12 4.28
C LYS A 242 28.22 -2.31 5.23
N LYS A 243 29.17 -2.68 6.08
CA LYS A 243 28.97 -3.69 7.13
C LYS A 243 27.99 -3.22 8.20
N GLU A 244 28.11 -1.96 8.65
CA GLU A 244 27.26 -1.38 9.69
C GLU A 244 25.78 -1.33 9.24
N MET A 245 25.51 -0.99 7.97
CA MET A 245 24.16 -0.99 7.40
C MET A 245 23.48 -2.38 7.40
N LYS A 246 24.27 -3.47 7.45
CA LYS A 246 23.74 -4.85 7.53
C LYS A 246 23.44 -5.31 8.96
N LYS A 247 23.96 -4.63 9.99
CA LYS A 247 23.75 -5.01 11.39
C LYS A 247 22.31 -4.80 11.87
N SER A 248 21.96 -5.50 12.93
CA SER A 248 20.69 -5.31 13.65
C SER A 248 21.02 -4.87 15.10
N PRO A 249 20.29 -3.88 15.64
CA PRO A 249 19.21 -3.11 15.02
C PRO A 249 19.74 -2.13 13.96
N LYS A 250 18.97 -1.97 12.87
CA LYS A 250 19.36 -1.07 11.78
C LYS A 250 19.27 0.39 12.21
N PHE A 251 20.28 1.19 11.89
CA PHE A 251 20.24 2.63 12.06
C PHE A 251 19.57 3.34 10.87
N LEU A 252 19.70 2.78 9.66
CA LEU A 252 19.01 3.29 8.46
C LEU A 252 17.65 2.62 8.29
N ARG A 253 16.62 3.44 8.03
CA ARG A 253 15.24 2.99 7.80
C ARG A 253 14.73 3.49 6.48
N THR A 254 13.92 2.68 5.81
CA THR A 254 13.35 2.97 4.50
C THR A 254 11.86 3.28 4.62
N VAL A 255 11.47 4.47 4.19
CA VAL A 255 10.08 4.91 4.14
C VAL A 255 9.52 4.65 2.75
N LYS A 256 8.69 3.62 2.62
CA LYS A 256 8.04 3.27 1.34
C LYS A 256 6.88 4.23 1.07
N SER A 257 7.16 5.35 0.39
CA SER A 257 6.21 6.43 0.16
C SER A 257 4.91 6.00 -0.54
N ASN A 258 4.96 4.90 -1.31
CA ASN A 258 3.81 4.33 -2.01
C ASN A 258 3.03 3.27 -1.20
N LYS A 259 3.35 3.06 0.07
CA LYS A 259 2.68 2.07 0.94
C LYS A 259 1.95 2.72 2.13
N ALA A 260 1.54 3.99 1.98
CA ALA A 260 0.89 4.79 3.02
C ALA A 260 1.56 4.62 4.40
N PRO A 261 2.85 4.97 4.54
CA PRO A 261 3.54 4.88 5.82
C PRO A 261 2.93 5.87 6.80
N ILE A 262 2.99 5.60 8.08
CA ILE A 262 2.59 6.58 9.10
C ILE A 262 3.81 7.37 9.54
N ILE A 263 3.81 8.66 9.25
CA ILE A 263 4.80 9.63 9.70
C ILE A 263 4.08 10.66 10.58
N LEU A 264 4.56 10.86 11.79
CA LEU A 264 3.98 11.77 12.77
C LEU A 264 4.98 12.86 13.12
N ASP A 265 4.52 13.90 13.79
CA ASP A 265 5.39 14.92 14.39
C ASP A 265 6.39 14.29 15.38
N LYS A 266 7.58 14.86 15.50
CA LYS A 266 8.64 14.37 16.39
C LYS A 266 8.20 14.21 17.84
N SER A 267 7.22 14.99 18.30
CA SER A 267 6.72 14.94 19.68
C SER A 267 6.16 13.58 20.09
N PHE A 268 5.72 12.76 19.12
CA PHE A 268 5.20 11.42 19.43
C PHE A 268 6.30 10.45 19.84
N ALA A 269 7.42 10.38 19.13
CA ALA A 269 8.55 9.54 19.52
C ALA A 269 9.24 10.03 20.80
N LEU A 270 9.27 11.33 21.03
CA LEU A 270 9.86 11.92 22.26
C LEU A 270 9.12 11.54 23.55
N LYS A 271 7.90 10.99 23.45
CA LYS A 271 7.13 10.51 24.61
C LYS A 271 7.44 9.05 24.97
N VAL A 272 8.15 8.30 24.12
CA VAL A 272 8.42 6.88 24.31
C VAL A 272 9.91 6.56 24.46
N ASP A 273 10.21 5.45 25.15
CA ASP A 273 11.58 4.95 25.27
C ASP A 273 12.09 4.43 23.91
N PRO A 274 13.36 4.62 23.57
CA PRO A 274 14.39 5.25 24.41
C PRO A 274 14.46 6.77 24.27
N TYR A 275 13.74 7.40 23.35
CA TYR A 275 13.91 8.79 22.92
C TYR A 275 13.57 9.81 24.03
N LYS A 276 12.59 9.48 24.90
CA LYS A 276 12.24 10.36 26.04
C LYS A 276 13.39 10.56 27.04
N LYS A 277 14.40 9.67 27.00
CA LYS A 277 15.58 9.72 27.87
C LYS A 277 16.80 10.38 27.20
N LEU A 278 16.70 10.66 25.90
CA LEU A 278 17.78 11.32 25.19
C LEU A 278 17.76 12.81 25.42
N ASP A 279 18.95 13.40 25.54
CA ASP A 279 19.10 14.85 25.61
C ASP A 279 18.58 15.51 24.31
N PRO A 280 17.68 16.49 24.39
CA PRO A 280 17.20 17.22 23.22
C PRO A 280 18.32 17.87 22.40
N SER A 281 19.39 18.35 23.06
CA SER A 281 20.55 18.91 22.36
C SER A 281 21.28 17.86 21.51
N LEU A 282 21.44 16.66 22.04
CA LEU A 282 22.03 15.53 21.32
C LEU A 282 21.17 15.10 20.13
N ILE A 283 19.83 15.05 20.29
CA ILE A 283 18.90 14.74 19.22
C ILE A 283 19.05 15.75 18.07
N ASN A 284 19.02 17.05 18.39
CA ASN A 284 19.15 18.10 17.38
C ASN A 284 20.53 18.07 16.70
N LYS A 285 21.59 17.86 17.46
CA LYS A 285 22.94 17.70 16.90
C LYS A 285 23.05 16.52 15.94
N ARG A 286 22.50 15.37 16.31
CA ARG A 286 22.49 14.18 15.44
C ARG A 286 21.68 14.39 14.17
N ALA A 287 20.51 15.03 14.28
CA ALA A 287 19.68 15.35 13.13
C ALA A 287 20.40 16.29 12.15
N GLU A 288 21.07 17.33 12.69
CA GLU A 288 21.88 18.24 11.89
C GLU A 288 23.03 17.53 11.17
N LEU A 289 23.78 16.69 11.89
CA LEU A 289 24.85 15.88 11.31
C LEU A 289 24.37 14.98 10.16
N VAL A 290 23.19 14.36 10.30
CA VAL A 290 22.63 13.51 9.25
C VAL A 290 22.23 14.35 8.03
N LYS A 291 21.57 15.49 8.25
CA LYS A 291 21.01 16.32 7.17
C LYS A 291 22.07 17.13 6.41
N THR A 292 23.15 17.53 7.06
CA THR A 292 24.20 18.37 6.46
C THR A 292 25.37 17.59 5.89
N ASN A 293 25.60 16.35 6.32
CA ASN A 293 26.71 15.55 5.83
C ASN A 293 26.37 14.90 4.49
N GLU A 294 26.65 15.63 3.40
CA GLU A 294 26.38 15.18 2.03
C GLU A 294 27.20 13.94 1.68
N LYS A 295 28.51 13.87 2.10
CA LYS A 295 29.36 12.72 1.84
C LYS A 295 28.78 11.44 2.44
N PHE A 296 28.40 11.47 3.71
CA PHE A 296 27.80 10.33 4.40
C PHE A 296 26.53 9.84 3.69
N SER A 297 25.64 10.77 3.32
CA SER A 297 24.41 10.46 2.60
C SER A 297 24.64 9.89 1.20
N LYS A 298 25.69 10.39 0.51
CA LYS A 298 26.12 9.88 -0.81
C LYS A 298 26.67 8.46 -0.70
N ASP A 299 27.50 8.19 0.31
CA ASP A 299 28.07 6.85 0.54
C ASP A 299 26.94 5.83 0.82
N ILE A 300 25.96 6.18 1.67
CA ILE A 300 24.75 5.35 1.89
C ILE A 300 24.00 5.11 0.57
N SER A 301 23.77 6.16 -0.23
CA SER A 301 23.07 6.05 -1.50
C SER A 301 23.79 5.11 -2.47
N ASN A 302 25.12 5.16 -2.53
CA ASN A 302 25.91 4.26 -3.38
C ASN A 302 25.80 2.80 -2.89
N ILE A 303 25.92 2.55 -1.59
CA ILE A 303 25.76 1.20 -1.00
C ILE A 303 24.37 0.64 -1.30
N LEU A 304 23.32 1.47 -1.21
CA LEU A 304 21.96 1.06 -1.54
C LEU A 304 21.79 0.75 -3.04
N ARG A 305 22.49 1.47 -3.92
CA ARG A 305 22.49 1.22 -5.37
C ARG A 305 23.15 -0.11 -5.67
N GLU A 306 24.37 -0.35 -5.16
CA GLU A 306 25.08 -1.62 -5.33
C GLU A 306 24.23 -2.81 -4.88
N ALA A 307 23.59 -2.70 -3.71
CA ALA A 307 22.75 -3.77 -3.19
C ALA A 307 21.50 -4.03 -4.05
N ALA A 308 20.96 -2.98 -4.70
CA ALA A 308 19.83 -3.13 -5.61
C ALA A 308 20.25 -3.74 -6.95
N GLU A 309 21.40 -3.37 -7.49
CA GLU A 309 21.98 -3.91 -8.72
C GLU A 309 22.32 -5.40 -8.53
N GLU A 310 23.00 -5.76 -7.44
CA GLU A 310 23.29 -7.16 -7.09
C GLU A 310 22.03 -8.02 -7.00
N LYS A 311 20.97 -7.46 -6.41
CA LYS A 311 19.67 -8.13 -6.33
C LYS A 311 19.01 -8.30 -7.72
N MET A 312 19.14 -7.34 -8.60
CA MET A 312 18.59 -7.42 -9.97
C MET A 312 19.33 -8.47 -10.80
N GLU A 313 20.65 -8.55 -10.67
CA GLU A 313 21.47 -9.54 -11.36
C GLU A 313 21.18 -10.98 -10.88
N THR A 314 20.89 -11.14 -9.58
CA THR A 314 20.56 -12.45 -9.01
C THR A 314 19.10 -12.86 -9.17
N SER A 315 18.20 -11.90 -9.50
CA SER A 315 16.83 -12.24 -9.86
C SER A 315 16.84 -12.84 -11.26
N SER A 316 16.56 -14.14 -11.39
CA SER A 316 16.29 -14.77 -12.67
C SER A 316 15.23 -13.96 -13.42
N GLN A 317 15.47 -13.66 -14.69
CA GLN A 317 14.41 -13.28 -15.62
C GLN A 317 13.57 -14.55 -15.84
N GLU A 318 12.69 -14.86 -14.91
CA GLU A 318 11.62 -15.81 -15.17
C GLU A 318 10.72 -15.18 -16.23
N ASP A 319 10.28 -15.94 -17.21
CA ASP A 319 9.21 -15.54 -18.12
C ASP A 319 7.97 -15.25 -17.29
N ILE A 320 7.75 -13.96 -17.02
CA ILE A 320 6.62 -13.50 -16.21
C ILE A 320 5.39 -13.50 -17.13
N GLU A 321 4.38 -14.27 -16.76
CA GLU A 321 3.10 -14.27 -17.46
C GLU A 321 2.55 -12.82 -17.59
N PRO A 322 1.93 -12.47 -18.73
CA PRO A 322 1.39 -11.12 -18.94
C PRO A 322 0.54 -10.61 -17.78
N GLU A 323 -0.26 -11.49 -17.16
CA GLU A 323 -1.13 -11.18 -16.02
C GLU A 323 -0.38 -10.73 -14.76
N GLU A 324 0.85 -11.19 -14.58
CA GLU A 324 1.72 -10.85 -13.47
C GLU A 324 2.67 -9.67 -13.79
N SER A 325 2.70 -9.22 -15.05
CA SER A 325 3.69 -8.28 -15.59
C SER A 325 3.37 -6.79 -15.37
N ILE A 326 2.36 -6.46 -14.56
CA ILE A 326 1.98 -5.06 -14.30
C ILE A 326 3.16 -4.18 -13.80
N TYR A 327 4.15 -4.79 -13.14
CA TYR A 327 5.32 -4.08 -12.60
C TYR A 327 6.62 -4.31 -13.39
N SER A 328 6.64 -5.18 -14.38
CA SER A 328 7.86 -5.58 -15.10
C SER A 328 7.97 -5.02 -16.53
N GLY A 329 6.85 -4.77 -17.20
CA GLY A 329 6.81 -4.34 -18.60
C GLY A 329 6.73 -2.82 -18.81
N GLY A 330 6.99 -2.00 -17.79
CA GLY A 330 6.82 -0.56 -17.86
C GLY A 330 5.36 -0.11 -17.75
N PHE A 331 5.14 1.21 -17.78
CA PHE A 331 3.79 1.79 -17.75
C PHE A 331 3.16 1.77 -19.14
N THR A 332 1.85 1.53 -19.19
CA THR A 332 1.05 1.69 -20.41
C THR A 332 1.24 3.09 -21.00
N SER A 333 1.46 3.17 -22.32
CA SER A 333 1.68 4.43 -23.03
C SER A 333 0.45 5.35 -22.95
N ALA A 334 0.66 6.66 -23.06
CA ALA A 334 -0.43 7.62 -23.15
C ALA A 334 -1.32 7.36 -24.38
N LYS A 335 -0.76 6.83 -25.46
CA LYS A 335 -1.47 6.47 -26.69
C LYS A 335 -2.44 5.30 -26.43
N ASP A 336 -1.97 4.24 -25.79
CA ASP A 336 -2.81 3.09 -25.42
C ASP A 336 -3.91 3.51 -24.42
N GLN A 337 -3.55 4.28 -23.38
CA GLN A 337 -4.53 4.79 -22.41
C GLN A 337 -5.63 5.66 -23.07
N ALA A 338 -5.32 6.39 -24.12
CA ALA A 338 -6.30 7.19 -24.86
C ALA A 338 -7.33 6.34 -25.61
N LEU A 339 -7.00 5.06 -25.90
CA LEU A 339 -7.92 4.12 -26.54
C LEU A 339 -8.92 3.48 -25.56
N PHE A 340 -8.62 3.45 -24.26
CA PHE A 340 -9.46 2.77 -23.26
C PHE A 340 -10.92 3.27 -23.25
N PRO A 341 -11.21 4.56 -23.22
CA PRO A 341 -12.62 5.02 -23.26
C PRO A 341 -13.36 4.55 -24.50
N LYS A 342 -12.69 4.60 -25.65
CA LYS A 342 -13.29 4.12 -26.91
C LYS A 342 -13.52 2.61 -26.85
N PHE A 343 -12.54 1.83 -26.39
CA PHE A 343 -12.66 0.37 -26.22
C PHE A 343 -13.87 0.04 -25.35
N HIS A 344 -14.04 0.67 -24.20
CA HIS A 344 -15.17 0.34 -23.29
C HIS A 344 -16.54 0.76 -23.81
N ASN A 345 -16.62 1.79 -24.66
CA ASN A 345 -17.89 2.29 -25.22
C ASN A 345 -18.27 1.67 -26.57
N SER A 346 -17.42 0.82 -27.16
CA SER A 346 -17.64 0.17 -28.45
C SER A 346 -18.33 -1.19 -28.29
N ASP A 347 -18.94 -1.69 -29.37
CA ASP A 347 -19.35 -3.08 -29.46
C ASP A 347 -18.16 -4.05 -29.59
N TRP A 348 -18.38 -5.35 -29.46
CA TRP A 348 -17.30 -6.33 -29.44
C TRP A 348 -16.54 -6.44 -30.77
N LYS A 349 -17.16 -6.19 -31.92
CA LYS A 349 -16.46 -6.17 -33.21
C LYS A 349 -15.51 -4.99 -33.31
N GLU A 350 -15.96 -3.82 -32.88
CA GLU A 350 -15.11 -2.62 -32.84
C GLU A 350 -14.01 -2.76 -31.79
N LYS A 351 -14.30 -3.35 -30.61
CA LYS A 351 -13.28 -3.71 -29.60
C LYS A 351 -12.18 -4.57 -30.20
N PHE A 352 -12.53 -5.60 -30.97
CA PHE A 352 -11.57 -6.46 -31.64
C PHE A 352 -10.68 -5.66 -32.60
N ALA A 353 -11.26 -4.81 -33.45
CA ALA A 353 -10.52 -3.96 -34.37
C ALA A 353 -9.64 -2.89 -33.69
N LEU A 354 -9.96 -2.52 -32.44
CA LEU A 354 -9.14 -1.60 -31.65
C LEU A 354 -7.86 -2.23 -31.10
N LEU A 355 -7.81 -3.57 -30.97
CA LEU A 355 -6.61 -4.25 -30.47
C LEU A 355 -5.41 -4.03 -31.39
N ASP A 356 -5.61 -3.96 -32.71
CA ASP A 356 -4.55 -3.68 -33.71
C ASP A 356 -3.93 -2.28 -33.57
N LYS A 357 -4.53 -1.38 -32.78
CA LYS A 357 -4.04 -0.02 -32.54
C LYS A 357 -3.24 0.12 -31.25
N LEU A 358 -3.26 -0.88 -30.40
CA LEU A 358 -2.50 -0.93 -29.17
C LEU A 358 -1.03 -1.22 -29.47
N GLU A 359 -0.14 -0.64 -28.67
CA GLU A 359 1.31 -0.83 -28.77
C GLU A 359 1.83 -1.86 -27.73
N ASP A 360 1.15 -1.99 -26.60
CA ASP A 360 1.53 -2.90 -25.52
C ASP A 360 0.96 -4.28 -25.79
N GLU A 361 1.83 -5.24 -26.11
CA GLU A 361 1.46 -6.63 -26.41
C GLU A 361 0.67 -7.31 -25.28
N ARG A 362 0.91 -6.90 -24.03
CA ARG A 362 0.16 -7.40 -22.85
C ARG A 362 -1.32 -7.00 -22.97
N LEU A 363 -1.59 -5.75 -23.34
CA LEU A 363 -2.95 -5.26 -23.51
C LEU A 363 -3.66 -5.92 -24.70
N ILE A 364 -2.93 -6.22 -25.78
CA ILE A 364 -3.45 -6.98 -26.93
C ILE A 364 -3.87 -8.38 -26.46
N THR A 365 -2.99 -9.06 -25.72
CA THR A 365 -3.27 -10.39 -25.15
C THR A 365 -4.51 -10.36 -24.24
N PHE A 366 -4.59 -9.37 -23.34
CA PHE A 366 -5.76 -9.21 -22.47
C PHE A 366 -7.03 -8.92 -23.24
N GLY A 367 -6.94 -8.05 -24.27
CA GLY A 367 -8.08 -7.74 -25.14
C GLY A 367 -8.64 -8.99 -25.84
N HIS A 368 -7.79 -9.85 -26.35
CA HIS A 368 -8.20 -11.14 -26.92
C HIS A 368 -8.87 -12.03 -25.86
N GLY A 369 -8.30 -12.10 -24.65
CA GLY A 369 -8.89 -12.85 -23.53
C GLY A 369 -10.27 -12.33 -23.13
N LEU A 370 -10.46 -11.01 -23.12
CA LEU A 370 -11.77 -10.40 -22.86
C LEU A 370 -12.80 -10.78 -23.93
N ILE A 371 -12.41 -10.71 -25.20
CA ILE A 371 -13.29 -11.06 -26.31
C ILE A 371 -13.63 -12.57 -26.27
N PHE A 372 -12.64 -13.42 -25.98
CA PHE A 372 -12.88 -14.84 -25.80
C PHE A 372 -13.92 -15.15 -24.71
N ASN A 373 -13.88 -14.41 -23.60
CA ASN A 373 -14.80 -14.63 -22.47
C ASN A 373 -16.19 -14.02 -22.68
N GLU A 374 -16.30 -12.91 -23.40
CA GLU A 374 -17.54 -12.13 -23.51
C GLU A 374 -18.26 -12.27 -24.86
N ALA A 375 -17.51 -12.53 -25.95
CA ALA A 375 -18.04 -12.60 -27.31
C ALA A 375 -17.16 -13.50 -28.19
N PRO A 376 -17.04 -14.81 -27.86
CA PRO A 376 -16.12 -15.72 -28.54
C PRO A 376 -16.43 -15.89 -30.05
N GLU A 377 -17.66 -15.61 -30.46
CA GLU A 377 -18.09 -15.66 -31.87
C GLU A 377 -17.42 -14.59 -32.77
N ILE A 378 -16.78 -13.58 -32.18
CA ILE A 378 -16.06 -12.52 -32.91
C ILE A 378 -14.66 -12.99 -33.31
N LEU A 379 -14.08 -13.94 -32.59
CA LEU A 379 -12.74 -14.44 -32.86
C LEU A 379 -12.72 -15.27 -34.17
N PRO A 380 -11.63 -15.19 -34.97
CA PRO A 380 -11.42 -16.04 -36.10
C PRO A 380 -11.46 -17.53 -35.69
N LYS A 381 -12.07 -18.37 -36.54
CA LYS A 381 -12.10 -19.83 -36.33
C LYS A 381 -10.75 -20.46 -36.61
#